data_ab64be0b80076551883633bccdbe4185
#
_entry.id   ab64be0b80076551883633bccdbe4185
#
_cell.length_a   1.000
_cell.length_b   1.000
_cell.length_c   1.000
_cell.angle_alpha   90.00
_cell.angle_beta   90.00
_cell.angle_gamma   90.00
#
_symmetry.space_group_name_H-M   'P 1'
#
loop_
_entity.id
_entity.type
_entity.pdbx_description
1 polymer ?
#
loop_
_entity_poly.entity_id
_entity_poly.type
_entity_poly.pdbx_seq_one_letter_code
_entity_poly.pdbx_strand_id
1 'polypeptide(L)'
;MKHKSVLLNEVIEYLNLKQGGKYIDATVGYGGHSSHILKEIGKEGVLFAFDQDDEAISYSTKRLSKIGDNFTIFKSNFVNMKKYVNEKVDGILFDLGVSSPQLDDGDRGFSFHKDAVLDMRMDKNNPLNARKVVNEYSYDDLVRIFYKFGEEKYSKPIAKAIINSRPINTTLELAEIIKESVPISYRNKSHPARKVFQAIRIEVNHELDILESSLSDAFDLLNVGGRLVVITFHSLEDKIVSNVFKKLCSDDESTKKLPFVPEELKAKAKMIVKLTPSEDEINENNRSRSSKLRVIERVR
;
A
#
# COMPACT_ATOMS: atom_id res chain seq x y z
N MET A 1 -22.81 -1.38 -1.69
CA MET A 1 -22.23 -2.42 -0.79
C MET A 1 -21.52 -1.72 0.36
N LYS A 2 -21.69 -2.17 1.62
CA LYS A 2 -20.86 -1.67 2.73
C LYS A 2 -19.44 -2.19 2.50
N HIS A 3 -18.51 -1.29 2.29
CA HIS A 3 -17.11 -1.61 2.09
C HIS A 3 -16.54 -2.20 3.39
N LYS A 4 -16.02 -3.43 3.35
CA LYS A 4 -15.35 -4.09 4.47
C LYS A 4 -13.83 -3.89 4.29
N SER A 5 -13.14 -3.41 5.32
CA SER A 5 -11.69 -3.30 5.30
C SER A 5 -11.07 -4.70 5.26
N VAL A 6 -9.98 -4.85 4.52
CA VAL A 6 -9.28 -6.13 4.36
C VAL A 6 -8.62 -6.53 5.67
N LEU A 7 -8.80 -7.79 6.08
CA LEU A 7 -8.20 -8.36 7.31
C LEU A 7 -8.47 -7.50 8.57
N LEU A 8 -9.69 -6.94 8.67
CA LEU A 8 -10.03 -5.99 9.72
C LEU A 8 -9.82 -6.58 11.13
N ASN A 9 -10.31 -7.78 11.37
CA ASN A 9 -10.23 -8.41 12.69
C ASN A 9 -8.77 -8.69 13.06
N GLU A 10 -7.99 -9.20 12.12
CA GLU A 10 -6.59 -9.49 12.28
C GLU A 10 -5.76 -8.21 12.53
N VAL A 11 -6.06 -7.13 11.82
CA VAL A 11 -5.41 -5.82 12.07
C VAL A 11 -5.68 -5.34 13.48
N ILE A 12 -6.93 -5.36 13.94
CA ILE A 12 -7.30 -4.90 15.30
C ILE A 12 -6.66 -5.78 16.37
N GLU A 13 -6.68 -7.11 16.19
CA GLU A 13 -6.03 -8.05 17.10
C GLU A 13 -4.52 -7.80 17.18
N TYR A 14 -3.86 -7.73 16.01
CA TYR A 14 -2.40 -7.66 15.98
C TYR A 14 -1.82 -6.27 16.23
N LEU A 15 -2.58 -5.18 16.05
CA LEU A 15 -2.18 -3.87 16.55
C LEU A 15 -2.05 -3.83 18.07
N ASN A 16 -2.70 -4.79 18.79
CA ASN A 16 -2.68 -4.88 20.25
C ASN A 16 -3.10 -3.55 20.91
N LEU A 17 -4.27 -3.05 20.50
CA LEU A 17 -4.78 -1.74 20.88
C LEU A 17 -4.94 -1.61 22.40
N LYS A 18 -4.56 -0.45 22.94
CA LYS A 18 -4.64 -0.11 24.36
C LYS A 18 -5.50 1.12 24.54
N GLN A 19 -6.33 1.13 25.58
CA GLN A 19 -7.02 2.34 26.02
C GLN A 19 -6.00 3.44 26.32
N GLY A 20 -6.21 4.64 25.82
CA GLY A 20 -5.30 5.76 25.97
C GLY A 20 -4.02 5.68 25.10
N GLY A 21 -3.85 4.63 24.29
CA GLY A 21 -2.68 4.44 23.43
C GLY A 21 -2.66 5.39 22.22
N LYS A 22 -1.49 5.53 21.62
CA LYS A 22 -1.25 6.38 20.44
C LYS A 22 -0.95 5.52 19.23
N TYR A 23 -1.63 5.79 18.14
CA TYR A 23 -1.53 4.98 16.92
C TYR A 23 -1.40 5.83 15.67
N ILE A 24 -0.77 5.26 14.64
CA ILE A 24 -0.71 5.85 13.30
C ILE A 24 -1.40 4.91 12.32
N ASP A 25 -2.33 5.45 11.52
CA ASP A 25 -2.79 4.83 10.28
C ASP A 25 -2.13 5.56 9.11
N ALA A 26 -1.13 4.93 8.50
CA ALA A 26 -0.33 5.53 7.44
C ALA A 26 -1.10 5.65 6.11
N THR A 27 -2.27 5.01 6.01
CA THR A 27 -3.06 4.84 4.79
C THR A 27 -4.56 4.88 5.12
N VAL A 28 -5.03 6.00 5.70
CA VAL A 28 -6.38 6.06 6.27
C VAL A 28 -7.49 5.74 5.28
N GLY A 29 -7.31 6.06 4.01
CA GLY A 29 -8.30 5.86 2.97
C GLY A 29 -9.69 6.38 3.40
N TYR A 30 -10.69 5.55 3.31
CA TYR A 30 -12.06 5.89 3.75
C TYR A 30 -12.31 5.60 5.24
N GLY A 31 -11.27 5.46 6.05
CA GLY A 31 -11.32 5.36 7.51
C GLY A 31 -11.87 4.04 8.05
N GLY A 32 -11.73 2.93 7.30
CA GLY A 32 -12.23 1.64 7.71
C GLY A 32 -11.55 1.12 8.97
N HIS A 33 -10.26 0.85 8.90
CA HIS A 33 -9.43 0.45 10.05
C HIS A 33 -9.40 1.54 11.12
N SER A 34 -9.14 2.79 10.73
CA SER A 34 -9.12 3.94 11.64
C SER A 34 -10.36 4.07 12.52
N SER A 35 -11.56 3.75 11.98
CA SER A 35 -12.81 3.80 12.77
C SER A 35 -12.82 2.79 13.92
N HIS A 36 -12.23 1.62 13.72
CA HIS A 36 -12.14 0.58 14.76
C HIS A 36 -11.02 0.91 15.75
N ILE A 37 -9.86 1.37 15.23
CA ILE A 37 -8.75 1.83 16.08
C ILE A 37 -9.25 2.92 17.04
N LEU A 38 -9.91 3.97 16.52
CA LEU A 38 -10.38 5.10 17.31
C LEU A 38 -11.39 4.68 18.40
N LYS A 39 -12.26 3.71 18.12
CA LYS A 39 -13.19 3.16 19.13
C LYS A 39 -12.46 2.44 20.24
N GLU A 40 -11.50 1.58 19.89
CA GLU A 40 -10.79 0.73 20.84
C GLU A 40 -9.85 1.51 21.76
N ILE A 41 -9.18 2.57 21.24
CA ILE A 41 -8.26 3.39 22.07
C ILE A 41 -9.00 4.33 23.04
N GLY A 42 -10.29 4.55 22.82
CA GLY A 42 -11.11 5.41 23.68
C GLY A 42 -10.73 6.89 23.60
N LYS A 43 -11.36 7.72 24.45
CA LYS A 43 -11.22 9.17 24.40
C LYS A 43 -9.83 9.71 24.78
N GLU A 44 -9.10 8.97 25.60
CA GLU A 44 -7.74 9.35 26.05
C GLU A 44 -6.66 8.93 25.06
N GLY A 45 -6.99 8.08 24.07
CA GLY A 45 -6.07 7.69 23.00
C GLY A 45 -5.95 8.75 21.93
N VAL A 46 -4.94 8.62 21.06
CA VAL A 46 -4.71 9.53 19.92
C VAL A 46 -4.49 8.72 18.65
N LEU A 47 -5.18 9.12 17.59
CA LEU A 47 -4.99 8.56 16.26
C LEU A 47 -4.42 9.63 15.31
N PHE A 48 -3.24 9.39 14.79
CA PHE A 48 -2.66 10.12 13.66
C PHE A 48 -2.95 9.35 12.38
N ALA A 49 -3.40 10.03 11.34
CA ALA A 49 -3.75 9.36 10.09
C ALA A 49 -3.20 10.13 8.88
N PHE A 50 -2.86 9.42 7.82
CA PHE A 50 -2.26 9.99 6.62
C PHE A 50 -3.01 9.54 5.36
N ASP A 51 -3.22 10.46 4.44
CA ASP A 51 -3.63 10.18 3.06
C ASP A 51 -3.22 11.35 2.14
N GLN A 52 -3.13 11.07 0.85
CA GLN A 52 -2.84 12.05 -0.20
C GLN A 52 -4.12 12.49 -0.95
N ASP A 53 -5.17 11.67 -0.85
CA ASP A 53 -6.41 11.83 -1.59
C ASP A 53 -7.41 12.69 -0.82
N ASP A 54 -7.75 13.87 -1.35
CA ASP A 54 -8.72 14.79 -0.76
C ASP A 54 -10.09 14.17 -0.51
N GLU A 55 -10.53 13.29 -1.40
CA GLU A 55 -11.83 12.60 -1.26
C GLU A 55 -11.82 11.63 -0.09
N ALA A 56 -10.74 10.85 0.03
CA ALA A 56 -10.52 9.93 1.14
C ALA A 56 -10.46 10.69 2.48
N ILE A 57 -9.71 11.79 2.54
CA ILE A 57 -9.59 12.64 3.73
C ILE A 57 -10.95 13.22 4.12
N SER A 58 -11.69 13.79 3.17
CA SER A 58 -13.02 14.37 3.45
C SER A 58 -14.00 13.33 3.99
N TYR A 59 -14.00 12.13 3.40
CA TYR A 59 -14.87 11.04 3.84
C TYR A 59 -14.47 10.50 5.22
N SER A 60 -13.19 10.20 5.41
CA SER A 60 -12.68 9.65 6.66
C SER A 60 -12.84 10.64 7.82
N THR A 61 -12.63 11.93 7.60
CA THR A 61 -12.91 12.97 8.61
C THR A 61 -14.37 12.92 9.08
N LYS A 62 -15.33 12.91 8.14
CA LYS A 62 -16.76 12.82 8.48
C LYS A 62 -17.12 11.52 9.19
N ARG A 63 -16.43 10.43 8.87
CA ARG A 63 -16.66 9.12 9.48
C ARG A 63 -16.10 9.07 10.91
N LEU A 64 -14.88 9.52 11.11
CA LEU A 64 -14.20 9.49 12.39
C LEU A 64 -14.79 10.47 13.40
N SER A 65 -15.21 11.67 12.96
CA SER A 65 -15.88 12.67 13.82
C SER A 65 -17.22 12.18 14.42
N LYS A 66 -17.78 11.10 13.91
CA LYS A 66 -18.96 10.45 14.55
C LYS A 66 -18.58 9.54 15.73
N ILE A 67 -17.30 9.25 15.91
CA ILE A 67 -16.75 8.35 16.90
C ILE A 67 -16.07 9.13 18.02
N GLY A 68 -15.25 10.11 17.66
CA GLY A 68 -14.50 10.95 18.60
C GLY A 68 -13.83 12.11 17.87
N ASP A 69 -13.16 12.95 18.63
CA ASP A 69 -12.41 14.13 18.18
C ASP A 69 -10.88 13.97 18.39
N ASN A 70 -10.47 12.85 18.99
CA ASN A 70 -9.09 12.55 19.33
C ASN A 70 -8.30 11.91 18.16
N PHE A 71 -8.48 12.48 16.97
CA PHE A 71 -7.72 12.11 15.78
C PHE A 71 -7.25 13.34 14.99
N THR A 72 -6.17 13.14 14.23
CA THR A 72 -5.68 14.15 13.27
C THR A 72 -5.38 13.46 11.95
N ILE A 73 -5.95 13.99 10.85
CA ILE A 73 -5.65 13.50 9.49
C ILE A 73 -4.74 14.52 8.80
N PHE A 74 -3.58 14.06 8.37
CA PHE A 74 -2.62 14.85 7.62
C PHE A 74 -2.79 14.56 6.12
N LYS A 75 -3.04 15.62 5.33
CA LYS A 75 -2.96 15.54 3.87
C LYS A 75 -1.49 15.45 3.46
N SER A 76 -0.95 14.26 3.50
CA SER A 76 0.45 14.00 3.18
C SER A 76 0.67 12.54 2.85
N ASN A 77 1.70 12.27 2.05
CA ASN A 77 2.21 10.93 1.92
C ASN A 77 2.84 10.47 3.25
N PHE A 78 2.68 9.20 3.61
CA PHE A 78 3.22 8.59 4.82
C PHE A 78 4.75 8.68 4.92
N VAL A 79 5.48 8.89 3.83
CA VAL A 79 6.93 9.16 3.85
C VAL A 79 7.30 10.37 4.72
N ASN A 80 6.37 11.26 4.94
CA ASN A 80 6.56 12.45 5.77
C ASN A 80 6.13 12.28 7.23
N MET A 81 5.78 11.06 7.69
CA MET A 81 5.19 10.87 9.02
C MET A 81 6.03 11.45 10.15
N LYS A 82 7.36 11.33 10.09
CA LYS A 82 8.28 11.94 11.09
C LYS A 82 8.28 13.47 11.12
N LYS A 83 7.76 14.14 10.08
CA LYS A 83 7.62 15.60 10.08
C LYS A 83 6.40 16.07 10.88
N TYR A 84 5.39 15.20 10.97
CA TYR A 84 4.11 15.51 11.60
C TYR A 84 3.95 14.89 13.00
N VAL A 85 4.55 13.71 13.22
CA VAL A 85 4.47 13.01 14.50
C VAL A 85 5.86 13.01 15.14
N ASN A 86 5.99 13.79 16.23
CA ASN A 86 7.26 13.99 16.94
C ASN A 86 7.35 13.16 18.24
N GLU A 87 6.41 12.26 18.46
CA GLU A 87 6.32 11.43 19.65
C GLU A 87 6.28 9.94 19.30
N LYS A 88 6.56 9.10 20.30
CA LYS A 88 6.48 7.67 20.14
C LYS A 88 5.04 7.19 20.19
N VAL A 89 4.74 6.12 19.43
CA VAL A 89 3.40 5.53 19.31
C VAL A 89 3.43 4.05 19.65
N ASP A 90 2.25 3.50 20.00
CA ASP A 90 2.10 2.10 20.42
C ASP A 90 1.84 1.15 19.24
N GLY A 91 1.44 1.68 18.10
CA GLY A 91 1.28 0.88 16.89
C GLY A 91 1.11 1.73 15.63
N ILE A 92 1.50 1.14 14.50
CA ILE A 92 1.43 1.76 13.19
C ILE A 92 0.86 0.74 12.21
N LEU A 93 -0.13 1.16 11.43
CA LEU A 93 -0.74 0.40 10.35
C LEU A 93 -0.33 0.98 8.99
N PHE A 94 0.02 0.09 8.06
CA PHE A 94 0.05 0.34 6.63
C PHE A 94 -0.91 -0.63 5.93
N ASP A 95 -1.96 -0.11 5.31
CA ASP A 95 -2.83 -0.85 4.39
C ASP A 95 -2.50 -0.37 2.98
N LEU A 96 -1.53 -1.03 2.33
CA LEU A 96 -0.91 -0.55 1.09
C LEU A 96 -1.84 -0.69 -0.12
N GLY A 97 -1.49 -0.02 -1.20
CA GLY A 97 -2.21 -0.08 -2.46
C GLY A 97 -3.31 0.99 -2.60
N VAL A 98 -4.37 0.66 -3.31
CA VAL A 98 -5.48 1.57 -3.63
C VAL A 98 -6.74 1.22 -2.86
N SER A 99 -7.45 2.23 -2.45
CA SER A 99 -8.75 2.04 -1.81
C SER A 99 -9.79 1.52 -2.80
N SER A 100 -10.78 0.79 -2.29
CA SER A 100 -11.83 0.27 -3.15
C SER A 100 -12.65 1.36 -3.85
N PRO A 101 -12.98 2.49 -3.20
CA PRO A 101 -13.62 3.59 -3.92
C PRO A 101 -12.79 4.12 -5.09
N GLN A 102 -11.46 4.21 -4.97
CA GLN A 102 -10.59 4.58 -6.10
C GLN A 102 -10.68 3.60 -7.28
N LEU A 103 -10.87 2.30 -7.01
CA LEU A 103 -11.10 1.29 -8.05
C LEU A 103 -12.52 1.30 -8.60
N ASP A 104 -13.51 1.63 -7.77
CA ASP A 104 -14.93 1.64 -8.13
C ASP A 104 -15.35 2.92 -8.85
N ASP A 105 -14.68 4.03 -8.53
CA ASP A 105 -14.84 5.29 -9.26
C ASP A 105 -14.13 5.19 -10.62
N GLY A 106 -14.93 5.00 -11.66
CA GLY A 106 -14.42 4.91 -13.03
C GLY A 106 -13.59 6.13 -13.43
N ASP A 107 -13.96 7.33 -13.00
CA ASP A 107 -13.34 8.59 -13.43
C ASP A 107 -11.89 8.77 -12.95
N ARG A 108 -11.45 7.98 -11.97
CA ARG A 108 -10.07 7.98 -11.46
C ARG A 108 -9.06 7.19 -12.31
N GLY A 109 -9.53 6.40 -13.27
CA GLY A 109 -8.68 5.66 -14.23
C GLY A 109 -7.88 4.50 -13.66
N PHE A 110 -8.11 4.04 -12.42
CA PHE A 110 -7.42 2.89 -11.82
C PHE A 110 -7.88 1.54 -12.35
N SER A 111 -9.08 1.47 -12.91
CA SER A 111 -9.70 0.22 -13.38
C SER A 111 -9.65 0.10 -14.90
N PHE A 112 -9.33 -1.09 -15.40
CA PHE A 112 -9.43 -1.45 -16.82
C PHE A 112 -10.78 -2.08 -17.19
N HIS A 113 -11.77 -2.04 -16.30
CA HIS A 113 -13.12 -2.55 -16.53
C HIS A 113 -14.15 -1.45 -16.85
N LYS A 114 -13.79 -0.20 -16.62
CA LYS A 114 -14.63 0.96 -16.90
C LYS A 114 -13.85 1.94 -17.77
N ASP A 115 -14.54 2.58 -18.71
CA ASP A 115 -13.91 3.59 -19.54
C ASP A 115 -13.72 4.90 -18.78
N ALA A 116 -12.51 5.42 -18.81
CA ALA A 116 -12.13 6.64 -18.12
C ALA A 116 -10.85 7.25 -18.71
N VAL A 117 -10.58 8.50 -18.40
CA VAL A 117 -9.30 9.14 -18.70
C VAL A 117 -8.18 8.41 -17.95
N LEU A 118 -7.03 8.25 -18.59
CA LEU A 118 -5.83 7.66 -18.00
C LEU A 118 -5.20 8.61 -16.98
N ASP A 119 -5.69 8.57 -15.73
CA ASP A 119 -5.19 9.40 -14.63
C ASP A 119 -4.32 8.60 -13.64
N MET A 120 -4.88 7.72 -12.85
CA MET A 120 -4.24 6.86 -11.82
C MET A 120 -3.51 7.61 -10.70
N ARG A 121 -3.68 8.92 -10.55
CA ARG A 121 -3.06 9.67 -9.47
C ARG A 121 -3.84 9.50 -8.16
N MET A 122 -3.14 9.20 -7.08
CA MET A 122 -3.67 9.29 -5.72
C MET A 122 -3.75 10.76 -5.29
N ASP A 123 -2.68 11.52 -5.45
CA ASP A 123 -2.67 12.98 -5.30
C ASP A 123 -2.93 13.65 -6.66
N LYS A 124 -4.07 14.32 -6.80
CA LYS A 124 -4.45 15.04 -8.03
C LYS A 124 -3.50 16.19 -8.40
N ASN A 125 -2.66 16.66 -7.46
CA ASN A 125 -1.64 17.68 -7.72
C ASN A 125 -0.34 17.11 -8.30
N ASN A 126 -0.16 15.78 -8.33
CA ASN A 126 1.01 15.16 -8.95
C ASN A 126 1.04 15.52 -10.45
N PRO A 127 2.16 16.07 -10.97
CA PRO A 127 2.27 16.41 -12.40
C PRO A 127 2.31 15.20 -13.32
N LEU A 128 2.71 14.01 -12.81
CA LEU A 128 2.73 12.75 -13.55
C LEU A 128 1.38 12.04 -13.39
N ASN A 129 0.78 11.63 -14.52
CA ASN A 129 -0.41 10.80 -14.57
C ASN A 129 -0.22 9.65 -15.58
N ALA A 130 -1.15 8.69 -15.60
CA ALA A 130 -1.07 7.53 -16.48
C ALA A 130 -1.04 7.90 -17.97
N ARG A 131 -1.73 8.97 -18.37
CA ARG A 131 -1.74 9.45 -19.77
C ARG A 131 -0.35 9.89 -20.22
N LYS A 132 0.39 10.61 -19.36
CA LYS A 132 1.77 10.99 -19.64
C LYS A 132 2.69 9.78 -19.74
N VAL A 133 2.60 8.84 -18.79
CA VAL A 133 3.38 7.60 -18.85
C VAL A 133 3.13 6.86 -20.15
N VAL A 134 1.87 6.67 -20.55
CA VAL A 134 1.49 5.92 -21.74
C VAL A 134 1.90 6.65 -23.03
N ASN A 135 1.75 7.98 -23.09
CA ASN A 135 1.95 8.73 -24.35
C ASN A 135 3.32 9.35 -24.52
N GLU A 136 4.05 9.63 -23.42
CA GLU A 136 5.29 10.40 -23.48
C GLU A 136 6.55 9.57 -23.16
N TYR A 137 6.43 8.45 -22.40
CA TYR A 137 7.56 7.60 -22.05
C TYR A 137 8.17 6.93 -23.28
N SER A 138 9.50 6.76 -23.26
CA SER A 138 10.21 6.02 -24.30
C SER A 138 9.82 4.52 -24.30
N TYR A 139 10.15 3.82 -25.38
CA TYR A 139 9.96 2.36 -25.44
C TYR A 139 10.69 1.65 -24.30
N ASP A 140 11.91 2.04 -24.02
CA ASP A 140 12.75 1.41 -22.99
C ASP A 140 12.22 1.69 -21.59
N ASP A 141 11.69 2.88 -21.33
CA ASP A 141 11.03 3.20 -20.05
C ASP A 141 9.76 2.37 -19.85
N LEU A 142 8.92 2.25 -20.88
CA LEU A 142 7.73 1.39 -20.79
C LEU A 142 8.09 -0.05 -20.53
N VAL A 143 9.09 -0.60 -21.24
CA VAL A 143 9.58 -1.97 -21.02
C VAL A 143 10.09 -2.11 -19.59
N ARG A 144 10.87 -1.15 -19.09
CA ARG A 144 11.42 -1.12 -17.74
C ARG A 144 10.33 -1.19 -16.69
N ILE A 145 9.32 -0.32 -16.76
CA ILE A 145 8.25 -0.28 -15.75
C ILE A 145 7.36 -1.52 -15.81
N PHE A 146 7.01 -2.01 -17.01
CA PHE A 146 6.17 -3.20 -17.14
C PHE A 146 6.89 -4.46 -16.64
N TYR A 147 8.20 -4.56 -16.85
CA TYR A 147 9.00 -5.66 -16.32
C TYR A 147 9.22 -5.53 -14.81
N LYS A 148 9.67 -4.36 -14.34
CA LYS A 148 10.07 -4.13 -12.95
C LYS A 148 8.85 -4.07 -12.02
N PHE A 149 7.79 -3.34 -12.39
CA PHE A 149 6.64 -3.06 -11.54
C PHE A 149 5.41 -3.94 -11.85
N GLY A 150 5.31 -4.44 -13.07
CA GLY A 150 4.25 -5.34 -13.48
C GLY A 150 4.64 -6.81 -13.39
N GLU A 151 5.93 -7.14 -13.27
CA GLU A 151 6.43 -8.52 -13.46
C GLU A 151 5.83 -9.14 -14.75
N GLU A 152 5.76 -8.29 -15.82
CA GLU A 152 5.10 -8.65 -17.07
C GLU A 152 6.14 -9.17 -18.08
N LYS A 153 6.02 -10.47 -18.44
CA LYS A 153 6.96 -11.14 -19.36
C LYS A 153 6.83 -10.66 -20.80
N TYR A 154 5.65 -10.14 -21.17
CA TYR A 154 5.41 -9.58 -22.51
C TYR A 154 5.60 -8.06 -22.55
N SER A 155 6.41 -7.49 -21.65
CA SER A 155 6.69 -6.05 -21.57
C SER A 155 7.11 -5.45 -22.91
N LYS A 156 7.95 -6.14 -23.69
CA LYS A 156 8.44 -5.67 -25.01
C LYS A 156 7.35 -5.54 -26.07
N PRO A 157 6.55 -6.61 -26.40
CA PRO A 157 5.47 -6.48 -27.37
C PRO A 157 4.39 -5.49 -26.91
N ILE A 158 4.07 -5.43 -25.61
CA ILE A 158 3.11 -4.48 -25.06
C ILE A 158 3.60 -3.03 -25.26
N ALA A 159 4.85 -2.73 -24.88
CA ALA A 159 5.41 -1.39 -25.08
C ALA A 159 5.43 -0.99 -26.55
N LYS A 160 5.79 -1.90 -27.46
CA LYS A 160 5.75 -1.65 -28.90
C LYS A 160 4.34 -1.34 -29.41
N ALA A 161 3.34 -2.10 -28.96
CA ALA A 161 1.94 -1.88 -29.32
C ALA A 161 1.45 -0.51 -28.83
N ILE A 162 1.77 -0.14 -27.59
CA ILE A 162 1.42 1.18 -27.02
C ILE A 162 2.04 2.31 -27.86
N ILE A 163 3.35 2.24 -28.17
CA ILE A 163 4.04 3.27 -28.97
C ILE A 163 3.37 3.45 -30.33
N ASN A 164 3.04 2.34 -31.00
CA ASN A 164 2.41 2.36 -32.33
C ASN A 164 0.95 2.86 -32.34
N SER A 165 0.27 2.82 -31.19
CA SER A 165 -1.15 3.17 -31.06
C SER A 165 -1.38 4.57 -30.47
N ARG A 166 -0.29 5.32 -30.19
CA ARG A 166 -0.41 6.69 -29.65
C ARG A 166 -1.12 7.64 -30.61
N PRO A 167 -1.91 8.59 -30.13
CA PRO A 167 -2.22 8.87 -28.72
C PRO A 167 -3.30 7.94 -28.16
N ILE A 168 -3.13 7.50 -26.90
CA ILE A 168 -4.07 6.67 -26.14
C ILE A 168 -4.67 7.55 -25.03
N ASN A 169 -5.99 7.62 -24.93
CA ASN A 169 -6.67 8.56 -24.04
C ASN A 169 -7.40 7.89 -22.89
N THR A 170 -7.91 6.65 -23.10
CA THR A 170 -8.79 6.01 -22.13
C THR A 170 -8.26 4.67 -21.65
N THR A 171 -8.81 4.22 -20.52
CA THR A 171 -8.46 2.96 -19.89
C THR A 171 -8.84 1.75 -20.75
N LEU A 172 -10.00 1.79 -21.42
CA LEU A 172 -10.44 0.69 -22.28
C LEU A 172 -9.60 0.61 -23.56
N GLU A 173 -9.26 1.76 -24.18
CA GLU A 173 -8.33 1.79 -25.32
C GLU A 173 -7.01 1.11 -24.96
N LEU A 174 -6.41 1.52 -23.84
CA LEU A 174 -5.17 0.91 -23.35
C LEU A 174 -5.31 -0.59 -23.08
N ALA A 175 -6.39 -0.99 -22.42
CA ALA A 175 -6.64 -2.39 -22.08
C ALA A 175 -6.78 -3.28 -23.32
N GLU A 176 -7.44 -2.81 -24.37
CA GLU A 176 -7.58 -3.57 -25.62
C GLU A 176 -6.25 -3.67 -26.38
N ILE A 177 -5.47 -2.59 -26.48
CA ILE A 177 -4.14 -2.61 -27.07
C ILE A 177 -3.23 -3.62 -26.36
N ILE A 178 -3.24 -3.64 -25.02
CA ILE A 178 -2.49 -4.61 -24.24
C ILE A 178 -2.95 -6.04 -24.53
N LYS A 179 -4.25 -6.27 -24.56
CA LYS A 179 -4.85 -7.57 -24.80
C LYS A 179 -4.45 -8.12 -26.18
N GLU A 180 -4.53 -7.29 -27.21
CA GLU A 180 -4.17 -7.68 -28.58
C GLU A 180 -2.68 -7.93 -28.78
N SER A 181 -1.82 -7.31 -27.99
CA SER A 181 -0.36 -7.42 -28.08
C SER A 181 0.24 -8.70 -27.51
N VAL A 182 -0.58 -9.56 -26.86
CA VAL A 182 -0.14 -10.79 -26.20
C VAL A 182 -0.85 -12.02 -26.75
N PRO A 183 -0.23 -13.25 -26.68
CA PRO A 183 -0.85 -14.48 -27.18
C PRO A 183 -2.18 -14.81 -26.50
N ILE A 184 -3.10 -15.41 -27.24
CA ILE A 184 -4.43 -15.85 -26.75
C ILE A 184 -4.30 -16.75 -25.53
N SER A 185 -3.34 -17.69 -25.54
CA SER A 185 -3.08 -18.61 -24.42
C SER A 185 -2.68 -17.89 -23.13
N TYR A 186 -2.15 -16.67 -23.22
CA TYR A 186 -1.83 -15.84 -22.06
C TYR A 186 -3.06 -15.10 -21.56
N ARG A 187 -3.91 -14.59 -22.45
CA ARG A 187 -5.17 -13.87 -22.12
C ARG A 187 -6.12 -14.74 -21.29
N ASN A 188 -6.16 -16.05 -21.58
CA ASN A 188 -7.08 -16.99 -20.92
C ASN A 188 -6.73 -17.29 -19.45
N LYS A 189 -5.48 -17.01 -19.01
CA LYS A 189 -5.06 -17.24 -17.62
C LYS A 189 -5.42 -16.11 -16.68
N SER A 190 -5.28 -14.88 -17.15
CA SER A 190 -5.65 -13.65 -16.42
C SER A 190 -5.70 -12.47 -17.40
N HIS A 191 -6.48 -11.46 -17.08
CA HIS A 191 -6.53 -10.27 -17.94
C HIS A 191 -5.15 -9.60 -18.01
N PRO A 192 -4.53 -9.47 -19.21
CA PRO A 192 -3.14 -9.00 -19.34
C PRO A 192 -2.95 -7.55 -18.89
N ALA A 193 -3.99 -6.72 -18.97
CA ALA A 193 -3.95 -5.34 -18.50
C ALA A 193 -3.67 -5.22 -17.00
N ARG A 194 -4.01 -6.22 -16.17
CA ARG A 194 -3.83 -6.15 -14.71
C ARG A 194 -2.41 -5.73 -14.31
N LYS A 195 -1.41 -6.41 -14.87
CA LYS A 195 0.01 -6.18 -14.56
C LYS A 195 0.52 -4.84 -15.08
N VAL A 196 0.06 -4.45 -16.27
CA VAL A 196 0.45 -3.18 -16.89
C VAL A 196 -0.17 -2.00 -16.15
N PHE A 197 -1.44 -2.08 -15.77
CA PHE A 197 -2.11 -1.06 -14.96
C PHE A 197 -1.45 -0.93 -13.57
N GLN A 198 -1.10 -2.06 -12.93
CA GLN A 198 -0.31 -2.04 -11.70
C GLN A 198 1.02 -1.32 -11.91
N ALA A 199 1.75 -1.61 -12.99
CA ALA A 199 3.03 -1.00 -13.27
C ALA A 199 2.93 0.52 -13.48
N ILE A 200 1.94 0.97 -14.25
CA ILE A 200 1.69 2.39 -14.47
C ILE A 200 1.29 3.09 -13.16
N ARG A 201 0.43 2.47 -12.36
CA ARG A 201 0.01 2.99 -11.06
C ARG A 201 1.18 3.19 -10.12
N ILE A 202 2.04 2.18 -10.00
CA ILE A 202 3.25 2.23 -9.16
C ILE A 202 4.18 3.36 -9.62
N GLU A 203 4.39 3.50 -10.93
CA GLU A 203 5.22 4.58 -11.50
C GLU A 203 4.64 5.96 -11.22
N VAL A 204 3.33 6.15 -11.46
CA VAL A 204 2.64 7.44 -11.26
C VAL A 204 2.69 7.88 -9.78
N ASN A 205 2.55 6.95 -8.84
CA ASN A 205 2.43 7.28 -7.42
C ASN A 205 3.71 7.01 -6.61
N HIS A 206 4.81 6.56 -7.25
CA HIS A 206 6.08 6.23 -6.60
C HIS A 206 5.95 5.27 -5.41
N GLU A 207 5.01 4.31 -5.50
CA GLU A 207 4.56 3.50 -4.37
C GLU A 207 5.69 2.68 -3.72
N LEU A 208 6.62 2.16 -4.51
CA LEU A 208 7.70 1.30 -4.01
C LEU A 208 8.95 2.08 -3.59
N ASP A 209 9.22 3.23 -4.20
CA ASP A 209 10.45 3.99 -3.98
C ASP A 209 10.53 4.55 -2.54
N ILE A 210 9.38 4.87 -1.97
CA ILE A 210 9.28 5.44 -0.62
C ILE A 210 9.02 4.40 0.48
N LEU A 211 8.65 3.16 0.12
CA LEU A 211 8.14 2.19 1.09
C LEU A 211 9.21 1.74 2.09
N GLU A 212 10.43 1.43 1.63
CA GLU A 212 11.51 0.95 2.51
C GLU A 212 11.91 2.00 3.56
N SER A 213 12.09 3.25 3.14
CA SER A 213 12.41 4.35 4.06
C SER A 213 11.27 4.62 5.04
N SER A 214 10.02 4.59 4.55
CA SER A 214 8.85 4.83 5.39
C SER A 214 8.64 3.76 6.47
N LEU A 215 8.90 2.49 6.14
CA LEU A 215 8.85 1.40 7.12
C LEU A 215 9.95 1.55 8.20
N SER A 216 11.14 2.00 7.80
CA SER A 216 12.23 2.29 8.74
C SER A 216 11.88 3.46 9.66
N ASP A 217 11.34 4.52 9.10
CA ASP A 217 10.87 5.70 9.85
C ASP A 217 9.72 5.36 10.80
N ALA A 218 8.77 4.54 10.35
CA ALA A 218 7.68 4.03 11.17
C ALA A 218 8.21 3.21 12.35
N PHE A 219 9.15 2.31 12.10
CA PHE A 219 9.76 1.52 13.17
C PHE A 219 10.43 2.39 14.22
N ASP A 220 11.12 3.45 13.79
CA ASP A 220 11.75 4.41 14.72
C ASP A 220 10.73 5.14 15.59
N LEU A 221 9.51 5.38 15.11
CA LEU A 221 8.45 6.03 15.89
C LEU A 221 7.77 5.11 16.92
N LEU A 222 7.97 3.79 16.86
CA LEU A 222 7.36 2.88 17.82
C LEU A 222 7.96 2.99 19.22
N ASN A 223 7.13 2.85 20.24
CA ASN A 223 7.53 2.49 21.59
C ASN A 223 8.09 1.06 21.61
N VAL A 224 8.91 0.72 22.61
CA VAL A 224 9.23 -0.69 22.93
C VAL A 224 7.92 -1.40 23.29
N GLY A 225 7.68 -2.56 22.69
CA GLY A 225 6.39 -3.28 22.76
C GLY A 225 5.36 -2.77 21.75
N GLY A 226 5.63 -1.69 21.01
CA GLY A 226 4.79 -1.20 19.93
C GLY A 226 4.88 -2.07 18.66
N ARG A 227 3.83 -2.09 17.87
CA ARG A 227 3.70 -2.98 16.70
C ARG A 227 3.59 -2.24 15.38
N LEU A 228 4.32 -2.76 14.38
CA LEU A 228 4.18 -2.37 12.98
C LEU A 228 3.40 -3.44 12.23
N VAL A 229 2.23 -3.06 11.74
CA VAL A 229 1.28 -3.92 11.02
C VAL A 229 1.23 -3.46 9.58
N VAL A 230 1.51 -4.36 8.64
CA VAL A 230 1.55 -4.03 7.21
C VAL A 230 0.74 -5.04 6.41
N ILE A 231 -0.23 -4.55 5.63
CA ILE A 231 -0.96 -5.30 4.62
C ILE A 231 -0.37 -4.95 3.25
N THR A 232 -0.05 -5.97 2.47
CA THR A 232 0.46 -5.86 1.10
C THR A 232 -0.47 -6.58 0.13
N PHE A 233 -0.59 -6.13 -1.12
CA PHE A 233 -1.50 -6.70 -2.12
C PHE A 233 -0.79 -7.33 -3.32
N HIS A 234 0.51 -7.08 -3.48
CA HIS A 234 1.30 -7.70 -4.54
C HIS A 234 2.72 -8.07 -4.07
N SER A 235 3.38 -8.91 -4.90
CA SER A 235 4.69 -9.50 -4.64
C SER A 235 5.79 -8.49 -4.33
N LEU A 236 5.79 -7.34 -5.02
CA LEU A 236 6.85 -6.33 -4.88
C LEU A 236 6.78 -5.62 -3.53
N GLU A 237 5.58 -5.21 -3.09
CA GLU A 237 5.37 -4.68 -1.74
C GLU A 237 5.79 -5.71 -0.69
N ASP A 238 5.28 -6.95 -0.80
CA ASP A 238 5.57 -8.02 0.15
C ASP A 238 7.06 -8.32 0.26
N LYS A 239 7.80 -8.23 -0.86
CA LYS A 239 9.26 -8.41 -0.88
C LYS A 239 9.98 -7.30 -0.10
N ILE A 240 9.61 -6.03 -0.30
CA ILE A 240 10.20 -4.90 0.42
C ILE A 240 9.92 -5.03 1.92
N VAL A 241 8.65 -5.22 2.30
CA VAL A 241 8.25 -5.39 3.71
C VAL A 241 8.99 -6.58 4.35
N SER A 242 9.04 -7.72 3.64
CA SER A 242 9.76 -8.92 4.12
C SER A 242 11.24 -8.66 4.37
N ASN A 243 11.90 -7.91 3.48
CA ASN A 243 13.33 -7.58 3.62
C ASN A 243 13.58 -6.65 4.80
N VAL A 244 12.78 -5.58 4.94
CA VAL A 244 12.88 -4.66 6.08
C VAL A 244 12.63 -5.39 7.40
N PHE A 245 11.57 -6.20 7.48
CA PHE A 245 11.23 -6.94 8.69
C PHE A 245 12.30 -7.98 9.04
N LYS A 246 12.84 -8.69 8.03
CA LYS A 246 13.95 -9.62 8.26
C LYS A 246 15.17 -8.92 8.85
N LYS A 247 15.53 -7.74 8.32
CA LYS A 247 16.66 -6.94 8.82
C LYS A 247 16.44 -6.51 10.28
N LEU A 248 15.23 -6.06 10.62
CA LEU A 248 14.90 -5.63 11.98
C LEU A 248 14.80 -6.78 12.99
N CYS A 249 14.36 -7.96 12.52
CA CYS A 249 14.18 -9.16 13.36
C CYS A 249 15.41 -10.09 13.39
N SER A 250 16.53 -9.68 12.83
CA SER A 250 17.78 -10.45 12.85
C SER A 250 18.86 -9.63 13.52
N ASP A 251 19.79 -10.33 14.16
CA ASP A 251 21.02 -9.72 14.62
C ASP A 251 21.83 -9.19 13.43
N ASP A 252 22.66 -8.19 13.66
CA ASP A 252 23.52 -7.62 12.62
C ASP A 252 24.39 -8.69 11.99
N GLU A 253 24.54 -8.66 10.67
CA GLU A 253 25.29 -9.70 9.93
C GLU A 253 26.76 -9.81 10.34
N SER A 254 27.35 -8.73 10.86
CA SER A 254 28.72 -8.71 11.38
C SER A 254 28.92 -9.62 12.59
N THR A 255 27.82 -9.96 13.30
CA THR A 255 27.87 -10.78 14.52
C THR A 255 27.96 -12.28 14.28
N LYS A 256 27.76 -12.76 13.03
CA LYS A 256 27.70 -14.21 12.71
C LYS A 256 28.92 -15.03 13.18
N LYS A 257 30.07 -14.38 13.41
CA LYS A 257 31.32 -15.03 13.85
C LYS A 257 31.69 -14.65 15.27
N LEU A 258 30.89 -13.90 15.98
CA LEU A 258 31.15 -13.49 17.35
C LEU A 258 30.69 -14.56 18.32
N PRO A 259 31.44 -14.83 19.40
CA PRO A 259 31.04 -15.78 20.45
C PRO A 259 29.83 -15.31 21.26
N PHE A 260 29.55 -14.01 21.26
CA PHE A 260 28.35 -13.39 21.81
C PHE A 260 27.99 -12.16 20.96
N VAL A 261 26.72 -11.83 20.92
CA VAL A 261 26.22 -10.68 20.18
C VAL A 261 26.13 -9.47 21.10
N PRO A 262 26.88 -8.37 20.83
CA PRO A 262 26.74 -7.12 21.57
C PRO A 262 25.29 -6.62 21.54
N GLU A 263 24.84 -5.99 22.62
CA GLU A 263 23.42 -5.60 22.77
C GLU A 263 22.93 -4.68 21.64
N GLU A 264 23.77 -3.74 21.21
CA GLU A 264 23.48 -2.79 20.11
C GLU A 264 23.32 -3.44 18.74
N LEU A 265 23.86 -4.65 18.55
CA LEU A 265 23.84 -5.41 17.28
C LEU A 265 22.77 -6.52 17.25
N LYS A 266 22.08 -6.75 18.36
CA LYS A 266 20.97 -7.73 18.41
C LYS A 266 19.75 -7.22 17.64
N ALA A 267 18.86 -8.14 17.28
CA ALA A 267 17.58 -7.85 16.63
C ALA A 267 16.78 -6.77 17.37
N LYS A 268 16.28 -5.78 16.65
CA LYS A 268 15.50 -4.65 17.20
C LYS A 268 14.03 -4.98 17.35
N ALA A 269 13.56 -5.99 16.63
CA ALA A 269 12.18 -6.44 16.61
C ALA A 269 12.07 -7.96 16.69
N LYS A 270 10.89 -8.44 17.02
CA LYS A 270 10.51 -9.85 16.84
C LYS A 270 9.34 -9.96 15.88
N MET A 271 9.34 -11.01 15.04
CA MET A 271 8.22 -11.35 14.18
C MET A 271 7.06 -11.86 15.04
N ILE A 272 5.88 -11.26 14.91
CA ILE A 272 4.66 -11.68 15.60
C ILE A 272 3.88 -12.64 14.73
N VAL A 273 3.54 -12.22 13.51
CA VAL A 273 2.75 -13.04 12.59
C VAL A 273 3.05 -12.71 11.13
N LYS A 274 2.81 -13.72 10.29
CA LYS A 274 2.67 -13.60 8.85
C LYS A 274 1.48 -14.47 8.46
N LEU A 275 0.43 -13.86 7.91
CA LEU A 275 -0.77 -14.57 7.49
C LEU A 275 -1.30 -14.08 6.15
N THR A 276 -2.17 -14.90 5.57
CA THR A 276 -3.00 -14.59 4.40
C THR A 276 -4.46 -14.65 4.80
N PRO A 277 -5.38 -14.00 4.06
CA PRO A 277 -6.80 -14.05 4.38
C PRO A 277 -7.33 -15.50 4.37
N SER A 278 -8.32 -15.73 5.22
CA SER A 278 -9.08 -16.98 5.24
C SER A 278 -9.96 -17.13 3.98
N GLU A 279 -10.44 -18.34 3.71
CA GLU A 279 -11.39 -18.56 2.62
C GLU A 279 -12.69 -17.77 2.82
N ASP A 280 -13.15 -17.64 4.06
CA ASP A 280 -14.33 -16.84 4.38
C ASP A 280 -14.12 -15.35 4.07
N GLU A 281 -12.98 -14.78 4.46
CA GLU A 281 -12.62 -13.40 4.10
C GLU A 281 -12.57 -13.21 2.57
N ILE A 282 -11.98 -14.16 1.84
CA ILE A 282 -11.90 -14.10 0.37
C ILE A 282 -13.28 -14.17 -0.28
N ASN A 283 -14.18 -14.99 0.25
CA ASN A 283 -15.53 -15.13 -0.24
C ASN A 283 -16.38 -13.87 0.00
N GLU A 284 -16.22 -13.24 1.18
CA GLU A 284 -16.89 -11.99 1.53
C GLU A 284 -16.27 -10.76 0.82
N ASN A 285 -14.96 -10.77 0.63
CA ASN A 285 -14.18 -9.67 0.07
C ASN A 285 -13.11 -10.18 -0.90
N ASN A 286 -13.49 -10.41 -2.15
CA ASN A 286 -12.55 -10.93 -3.17
C ASN A 286 -11.28 -10.08 -3.36
N ARG A 287 -11.27 -8.82 -2.91
CA ARG A 287 -10.10 -7.94 -2.96
C ARG A 287 -9.01 -8.34 -1.96
N SER A 288 -9.37 -9.07 -0.90
CA SER A 288 -8.41 -9.62 0.06
C SER A 288 -7.56 -10.76 -0.50
N ARG A 289 -8.00 -11.42 -1.58
CA ARG A 289 -7.38 -12.65 -2.12
C ARG A 289 -5.86 -12.62 -2.23
N SER A 290 -5.28 -11.48 -2.62
CA SER A 290 -3.84 -11.34 -2.81
C SER A 290 -3.15 -10.70 -1.62
N SER A 291 -3.90 -10.32 -0.58
CA SER A 291 -3.34 -9.61 0.56
C SER A 291 -2.50 -10.54 1.45
N LYS A 292 -1.52 -9.94 2.10
CA LYS A 292 -0.72 -10.58 3.14
C LYS A 292 -0.55 -9.61 4.29
N LEU A 293 -0.74 -10.08 5.50
CA LEU A 293 -0.46 -9.34 6.73
C LEU A 293 0.89 -9.79 7.29
N ARG A 294 1.72 -8.82 7.65
CA ARG A 294 2.95 -9.02 8.41
C ARG A 294 2.98 -8.10 9.61
N VAL A 295 3.39 -8.63 10.75
CA VAL A 295 3.46 -7.86 12.00
C VAL A 295 4.79 -8.14 12.69
N ILE A 296 5.46 -7.06 13.10
CA ILE A 296 6.61 -7.11 14.00
C ILE A 296 6.34 -6.26 15.24
N GLU A 297 6.96 -6.61 16.34
CA GLU A 297 6.93 -5.86 17.60
C GLU A 297 8.32 -5.36 17.92
N ARG A 298 8.45 -4.06 18.25
CA ARG A 298 9.71 -3.48 18.69
C ARG A 298 10.10 -4.01 20.07
N VAL A 299 11.32 -4.53 20.21
CA VAL A 299 11.82 -5.08 21.48
C VAL A 299 12.89 -4.20 22.14
N ARG A 300 13.44 -3.25 21.39
CA ARG A 300 14.42 -2.26 21.90
C ARG A 300 14.45 -1.00 21.07
#